data_77780b2e5e8a58457563c170bd0d9237
#
_entry.id   77780b2e5e8a58457563c170bd0d9237
#
_cell.length_a   1.000
_cell.length_b   1.000
_cell.length_c   1.000
_cell.angle_alpha   90.00
_cell.angle_beta   90.00
_cell.angle_gamma   90.00
#
_symmetry.space_group_name_H-M   'P 1'
#
loop_
_entity.id
_entity.type
_entity.pdbx_description
1 polymer ?
#
loop_
_entity_poly.entity_id
_entity_poly.type
_entity_poly.pdbx_seq_one_letter_code
_entity_poly.pdbx_strand_id
1 'polypeptide(L)'
;MRAKVINLERNSIAGLIAFCLTLLLSTGDAVADVVTPEVPMGRGAQCVEPIEIMRRDHFEFIKHQRDQTVYHGIRGTRHSLAGCIDCHASKGTDGEFLPINAEGQFCQTCHTYAAVKIDCFTCHATVPD
;
A
#
# COMPACT_ATOMS: atom_id res chain seq x y z
N MET A 1 -29.03 -47.48 -40.12
CA MET A 1 -27.73 -47.09 -39.52
C MET A 1 -27.54 -45.54 -39.38
N ARG A 2 -27.98 -44.70 -40.26
CA ARG A 2 -27.81 -43.21 -40.19
C ARG A 2 -28.44 -42.54 -38.95
N ALA A 3 -29.64 -42.96 -38.49
CA ALA A 3 -30.32 -42.34 -37.36
C ALA A 3 -29.60 -42.54 -36.01
N LYS A 4 -28.88 -43.65 -35.82
CA LYS A 4 -28.15 -43.96 -34.58
C LYS A 4 -26.88 -43.13 -34.44
N VAL A 5 -26.21 -42.80 -35.53
CA VAL A 5 -25.01 -41.96 -35.57
C VAL A 5 -25.37 -40.50 -35.24
N ILE A 6 -26.45 -39.96 -35.80
CA ILE A 6 -26.92 -38.59 -35.55
C ILE A 6 -27.30 -38.35 -34.08
N ASN A 7 -27.90 -39.36 -33.42
CA ASN A 7 -28.23 -39.26 -32.00
C ASN A 7 -26.99 -39.29 -31.09
N LEU A 8 -25.96 -40.02 -31.48
CA LEU A 8 -24.73 -40.12 -30.72
C LEU A 8 -23.96 -38.79 -30.73
N GLU A 9 -23.83 -38.15 -31.88
CA GLU A 9 -23.19 -36.85 -32.04
C GLU A 9 -23.96 -35.74 -31.30
N ARG A 10 -25.28 -35.74 -31.37
CA ARG A 10 -26.14 -34.76 -30.70
C ARG A 10 -26.05 -34.87 -29.17
N ASN A 11 -25.95 -36.07 -28.63
CA ASN A 11 -25.77 -36.28 -27.18
C ASN A 11 -24.35 -35.87 -26.70
N SER A 12 -23.33 -36.09 -27.53
CA SER A 12 -21.97 -35.66 -27.26
C SER A 12 -21.84 -34.13 -27.22
N ILE A 13 -22.46 -33.44 -28.19
CA ILE A 13 -22.48 -31.97 -28.24
C ILE A 13 -23.25 -31.40 -27.03
N ALA A 14 -24.41 -31.96 -26.71
CA ALA A 14 -25.19 -31.53 -25.53
C ALA A 14 -24.40 -31.73 -24.20
N GLY A 15 -23.68 -32.84 -24.09
CA GLY A 15 -22.78 -33.09 -22.93
C GLY A 15 -21.64 -32.08 -22.85
N LEU A 16 -21.03 -31.72 -23.98
CA LEU A 16 -19.95 -30.72 -24.00
C LEU A 16 -20.46 -29.33 -23.63
N ILE A 17 -21.61 -28.94 -24.13
CA ILE A 17 -22.25 -27.64 -23.78
C ILE A 17 -22.59 -27.60 -22.29
N ALA A 18 -23.18 -28.66 -21.74
CA ALA A 18 -23.50 -28.74 -20.31
C ALA A 18 -22.23 -28.64 -19.44
N PHE A 19 -21.14 -29.32 -19.83
CA PHE A 19 -19.86 -29.26 -19.14
C PHE A 19 -19.21 -27.86 -19.21
N CYS A 20 -19.23 -27.21 -20.36
CA CYS A 20 -18.77 -25.83 -20.49
C CYS A 20 -19.62 -24.85 -19.67
N LEU A 21 -20.94 -25.06 -19.62
CA LEU A 21 -21.84 -24.22 -18.82
C LEU A 21 -21.58 -24.37 -17.31
N THR A 22 -21.30 -25.59 -16.84
CA THR A 22 -20.94 -25.81 -15.43
C THR A 22 -19.58 -25.19 -15.07
N LEU A 23 -18.60 -25.22 -15.97
CA LEU A 23 -17.33 -24.55 -15.79
C LEU A 23 -17.47 -23.00 -15.72
N LEU A 24 -18.34 -22.42 -16.51
CA LEU A 24 -18.62 -20.97 -16.49
C LEU A 24 -19.39 -20.54 -15.24
N LEU A 25 -20.22 -21.40 -14.66
CA LEU A 25 -20.97 -21.13 -13.44
C LEU A 25 -20.11 -21.34 -12.16
N SER A 26 -18.96 -21.99 -12.27
CA SER A 26 -18.05 -22.23 -11.15
C SER A 26 -16.96 -21.16 -10.98
N THR A 27 -17.01 -20.06 -11.71
CA THR A 27 -16.18 -18.87 -11.44
C THR A 27 -16.71 -18.20 -10.18
N GLY A 28 -16.39 -18.77 -9.03
CA GLY A 28 -16.57 -18.08 -7.75
C GLY A 28 -15.73 -16.82 -7.76
N ASP A 29 -16.29 -15.71 -7.28
CA ASP A 29 -15.54 -14.49 -7.05
C ASP A 29 -14.40 -14.78 -6.09
N ALA A 30 -13.18 -14.93 -6.61
CA ALA A 30 -11.99 -14.96 -5.79
C ALA A 30 -11.75 -13.55 -5.27
N VAL A 31 -12.38 -13.22 -4.15
CA VAL A 31 -12.04 -12.00 -3.40
C VAL A 31 -10.66 -12.25 -2.81
N ALA A 32 -9.64 -11.69 -3.44
CA ALA A 32 -8.32 -11.64 -2.84
C ALA A 32 -8.38 -10.69 -1.64
N ASP A 33 -8.32 -11.24 -0.44
CA ASP A 33 -8.16 -10.46 0.78
C ASP A 33 -6.73 -9.90 0.78
N VAL A 34 -6.61 -8.60 0.48
CA VAL A 34 -5.33 -7.90 0.48
C VAL A 34 -4.99 -7.56 1.92
N VAL A 35 -4.12 -8.36 2.52
CA VAL A 35 -3.59 -8.08 3.86
C VAL A 35 -2.79 -6.79 3.81
N THR A 36 -3.35 -5.71 4.36
CA THR A 36 -2.63 -4.45 4.53
C THR A 36 -1.72 -4.52 5.75
N PRO A 37 -0.50 -3.96 5.69
CA PRO A 37 0.41 -3.99 6.83
C PRO A 37 -0.12 -3.13 7.98
N GLU A 38 0.07 -3.59 9.20
CA GLU A 38 -0.12 -2.76 10.38
C GLU A 38 1.02 -1.74 10.47
N VAL A 39 0.66 -0.47 10.54
CA VAL A 39 1.60 0.64 10.59
C VAL A 39 1.54 1.27 11.97
N PRO A 40 2.69 1.52 12.63
CA PRO A 40 2.71 2.21 13.92
C PRO A 40 1.96 3.53 13.87
N MET A 41 1.14 3.80 14.90
CA MET A 41 0.40 5.06 15.00
C MET A 41 1.34 6.23 15.32
N GLY A 42 1.05 7.39 14.73
CA GLY A 42 1.71 8.63 15.12
C GLY A 42 1.26 9.11 16.51
N ARG A 43 2.02 10.02 17.11
CA ARG A 43 1.76 10.57 18.46
C ARG A 43 0.61 11.58 18.53
N GLY A 44 0.13 12.06 17.38
CA GLY A 44 -0.96 13.05 17.30
C GLY A 44 -2.35 12.40 17.34
N ALA A 45 -3.37 13.21 17.65
CA ALA A 45 -4.76 12.76 17.65
C ALA A 45 -5.31 12.49 16.22
N GLN A 46 -4.71 13.13 15.22
CA GLN A 46 -5.09 12.97 13.81
C GLN A 46 -3.91 13.28 12.90
N CYS A 47 -3.91 12.74 11.70
CA CYS A 47 -2.92 13.06 10.68
C CYS A 47 -3.11 14.50 10.16
N VAL A 48 -2.07 15.07 9.55
CA VAL A 48 -2.09 16.44 8.97
C VAL A 48 -3.08 16.59 7.81
N GLU A 49 -3.35 15.50 7.10
CA GLU A 49 -4.38 15.37 6.07
C GLU A 49 -5.18 14.08 6.30
N PRO A 50 -6.36 13.92 5.68
CA PRO A 50 -7.08 12.66 5.72
C PRO A 50 -6.19 11.47 5.33
N ILE A 51 -6.32 10.35 6.04
CA ILE A 51 -5.44 9.17 5.89
C ILE A 51 -5.38 8.68 4.44
N GLU A 52 -6.52 8.65 3.75
CA GLU A 52 -6.61 8.20 2.36
C GLU A 52 -5.83 9.12 1.39
N ILE A 53 -5.83 10.42 1.67
CA ILE A 53 -5.05 11.40 0.92
C ILE A 53 -3.57 11.21 1.22
N MET A 54 -3.19 11.06 2.50
CA MET A 54 -1.80 10.84 2.87
C MET A 54 -1.23 9.55 2.28
N ARG A 55 -1.98 8.47 2.29
CA ARG A 55 -1.51 7.21 1.68
C ARG A 55 -1.24 7.33 0.19
N ARG A 56 -2.04 8.11 -0.53
CA ARG A 56 -1.95 8.26 -1.98
C ARG A 56 -0.97 9.37 -2.38
N ASP A 57 -1.01 10.51 -1.71
CA ASP A 57 -0.44 11.77 -2.24
C ASP A 57 0.67 12.37 -1.37
N HIS A 58 1.09 11.74 -0.23
CA HIS A 58 2.08 12.32 0.68
C HIS A 58 3.39 12.71 -0.02
N PHE A 59 3.78 11.99 -1.05
CA PHE A 59 5.00 12.31 -1.81
C PHE A 59 4.91 13.65 -2.54
N GLU A 60 3.74 14.05 -3.01
CA GLU A 60 3.54 15.36 -3.63
C GLU A 60 3.64 16.50 -2.59
N PHE A 61 3.09 16.30 -1.38
CA PHE A 61 3.25 17.26 -0.29
C PHE A 61 4.71 17.42 0.13
N ILE A 62 5.45 16.31 0.24
CA ILE A 62 6.88 16.33 0.59
C ILE A 62 7.70 17.00 -0.51
N LYS A 63 7.43 16.73 -1.79
CA LYS A 63 8.08 17.40 -2.92
C LYS A 63 7.82 18.91 -2.89
N HIS A 64 6.57 19.31 -2.73
CA HIS A 64 6.22 20.72 -2.62
C HIS A 64 6.96 21.39 -1.46
N GLN A 65 6.97 20.78 -0.28
CA GLN A 65 7.70 21.29 0.88
C GLN A 65 9.20 21.38 0.64
N ARG A 66 9.80 20.38 -0.01
CA ARG A 66 11.20 20.42 -0.41
C ARG A 66 11.49 21.65 -1.28
N ASP A 67 10.65 21.90 -2.28
CA ASP A 67 10.83 23.01 -3.21
C ASP A 67 10.68 24.36 -2.49
N GLN A 68 9.72 24.50 -1.57
CA GLN A 68 9.58 25.68 -0.71
C GLN A 68 10.84 25.90 0.15
N THR A 69 11.43 24.84 0.67
CA THR A 69 12.64 24.93 1.50
C THR A 69 13.87 25.27 0.67
N VAL A 70 14.07 24.60 -0.46
CA VAL A 70 15.29 24.73 -1.29
C VAL A 70 15.31 26.07 -2.03
N TYR A 71 14.18 26.49 -2.61
CA TYR A 71 14.14 27.69 -3.44
C TYR A 71 13.76 28.96 -2.68
N HIS A 72 13.03 28.83 -1.56
CA HIS A 72 12.49 29.99 -0.85
C HIS A 72 12.93 30.06 0.62
N GLY A 73 13.67 29.07 1.12
CA GLY A 73 14.12 29.04 2.51
C GLY A 73 13.00 28.81 3.52
N ILE A 74 11.80 28.42 3.09
CA ILE A 74 10.62 28.24 3.96
C ILE A 74 10.72 26.88 4.65
N ARG A 75 10.83 26.89 5.99
CA ARG A 75 10.96 25.71 6.85
C ARG A 75 9.78 25.63 7.81
N GLY A 76 9.58 24.45 8.41
CA GLY A 76 8.61 24.28 9.49
C GLY A 76 7.15 24.37 9.07
N THR A 77 6.82 23.99 7.84
CA THR A 77 5.43 23.94 7.37
C THR A 77 4.76 22.61 7.75
N ARG A 78 3.44 22.56 7.55
CA ARG A 78 2.56 21.43 7.87
C ARG A 78 3.04 20.07 7.33
N HIS A 79 3.70 20.04 6.17
CA HIS A 79 4.15 18.83 5.50
C HIS A 79 5.68 18.65 5.54
N SER A 80 6.35 19.17 6.57
CA SER A 80 7.78 19.01 6.69
C SER A 80 8.16 17.56 7.04
N LEU A 81 9.24 17.04 6.42
CA LEU A 81 9.73 15.70 6.71
C LEU A 81 10.11 15.54 8.18
N ALA A 82 10.77 16.55 8.78
CA ALA A 82 11.10 16.56 10.22
C ALA A 82 9.84 16.41 11.08
N GLY A 83 8.78 17.18 10.80
CA GLY A 83 7.50 17.05 11.53
C GLY A 83 6.84 15.67 11.35
N CYS A 84 6.98 15.04 10.20
CA CYS A 84 6.52 13.66 10.01
C CYS A 84 7.32 12.68 10.89
N ILE A 85 8.64 12.82 10.95
CA ILE A 85 9.52 12.00 11.80
C ILE A 85 9.19 12.21 13.27
N ASP A 86 9.04 13.46 13.71
CA ASP A 86 8.67 13.80 15.09
C ASP A 86 7.37 13.12 15.54
N CYS A 87 6.38 13.10 14.66
CA CYS A 87 5.08 12.52 14.98
C CYS A 87 5.07 10.99 14.92
N HIS A 88 5.76 10.40 13.94
CA HIS A 88 5.63 8.98 13.58
C HIS A 88 6.79 8.09 14.06
N ALA A 89 7.90 8.64 14.55
CA ALA A 89 8.97 7.83 15.12
C ALA A 89 8.52 7.16 16.43
N SER A 90 8.71 5.86 16.53
CA SER A 90 8.40 5.06 17.71
C SER A 90 9.60 5.03 18.66
N LYS A 91 9.35 4.73 19.94
CA LYS A 91 10.40 4.48 20.93
C LYS A 91 10.61 2.99 21.15
N GLY A 92 11.86 2.58 21.31
CA GLY A 92 12.23 1.26 21.75
C GLY A 92 11.95 1.03 23.24
N THR A 93 12.25 -0.15 23.73
CA THR A 93 12.10 -0.54 25.15
C THR A 93 13.06 0.20 26.08
N ASP A 94 14.14 0.73 25.54
CA ASP A 94 15.13 1.58 26.20
C ASP A 94 14.70 3.05 26.29
N GLY A 95 13.58 3.42 25.66
CA GLY A 95 13.05 4.78 25.61
C GLY A 95 13.65 5.65 24.50
N GLU A 96 14.64 5.17 23.76
CA GLU A 96 15.25 5.87 22.63
C GLU A 96 14.38 5.76 21.37
N PHE A 97 14.50 6.73 20.47
CA PHE A 97 13.77 6.69 19.20
C PHE A 97 14.39 5.67 18.25
N LEU A 98 13.54 4.85 17.66
CA LEU A 98 13.92 3.93 16.59
C LEU A 98 13.95 4.68 15.25
N PRO A 99 14.92 4.36 14.37
CA PRO A 99 14.95 4.93 13.03
C PRO A 99 13.64 4.66 12.28
N ILE A 100 12.97 5.68 11.80
CA ILE A 100 11.62 5.58 11.19
C ILE A 100 11.60 4.70 9.93
N ASN A 101 12.77 4.46 9.33
CA ASN A 101 13.00 3.59 8.19
C ASN A 101 13.55 2.22 8.56
N ALA A 102 13.65 1.88 9.85
CA ALA A 102 14.00 0.53 10.29
C ALA A 102 12.85 -0.44 10.07
N GLU A 103 13.14 -1.74 10.11
CA GLU A 103 12.15 -2.79 9.94
C GLU A 103 10.99 -2.65 10.93
N GLY A 104 9.77 -2.74 10.42
CA GLY A 104 8.54 -2.60 11.22
C GLY A 104 8.21 -1.15 11.61
N GLN A 105 9.03 -0.16 11.23
CA GLN A 105 8.75 1.24 11.53
C GLN A 105 7.89 1.90 10.46
N PHE A 106 7.32 3.08 10.79
CA PHE A 106 6.25 3.72 10.04
C PHE A 106 6.50 3.82 8.53
N CYS A 107 7.61 4.42 8.11
CA CYS A 107 7.90 4.61 6.69
C CYS A 107 8.19 3.27 6.00
N GLN A 108 9.06 2.47 6.62
CA GLN A 108 9.55 1.23 6.05
C GLN A 108 8.41 0.22 5.81
N THR A 109 7.49 0.08 6.74
CA THR A 109 6.39 -0.89 6.67
C THR A 109 5.54 -0.70 5.40
N CYS A 110 5.07 0.52 5.14
CA CYS A 110 4.29 0.80 3.92
C CYS A 110 5.13 0.75 2.66
N HIS A 111 6.36 1.30 2.70
CA HIS A 111 7.21 1.36 1.52
C HIS A 111 7.72 -0.02 1.08
N THR A 112 7.99 -0.91 2.02
CA THR A 112 8.32 -2.31 1.70
C THR A 112 7.12 -3.05 1.10
N TYR A 113 5.94 -2.85 1.68
CA TYR A 113 4.70 -3.43 1.14
C TYR A 113 4.41 -2.97 -0.29
N ALA A 114 4.60 -1.67 -0.56
CA ALA A 114 4.41 -1.08 -1.89
C ALA A 114 5.58 -1.32 -2.85
N ALA A 115 6.66 -2.00 -2.42
CA ALA A 115 7.91 -2.18 -3.16
C ALA A 115 8.55 -0.86 -3.64
N VAL A 116 8.42 0.20 -2.85
CA VAL A 116 8.96 1.53 -3.14
C VAL A 116 10.16 1.82 -2.25
N LYS A 117 11.30 2.13 -2.87
CA LYS A 117 12.52 2.50 -2.16
C LYS A 117 12.45 3.91 -1.60
N ILE A 118 12.87 4.10 -0.35
CA ILE A 118 12.97 5.40 0.31
C ILE A 118 14.41 5.89 0.22
N ASP A 119 14.66 6.95 -0.54
CA ASP A 119 15.99 7.56 -0.67
C ASP A 119 16.20 8.78 0.26
N CYS A 120 15.15 9.26 0.92
CA CYS A 120 15.18 10.45 1.79
C CYS A 120 16.25 10.37 2.88
N PHE A 121 16.43 9.19 3.45
CA PHE A 121 17.29 8.94 4.61
C PHE A 121 18.77 8.69 4.26
N THR A 122 19.16 8.89 3.01
CA THR A 122 20.57 9.03 2.62
C THR A 122 21.15 10.40 3.05
N CYS A 123 20.27 11.38 3.28
CA CYS A 123 20.67 12.75 3.66
C CYS A 123 19.92 13.29 4.90
N HIS A 124 18.72 12.78 5.19
CA HIS A 124 17.91 13.25 6.31
C HIS A 124 18.04 12.34 7.53
N ALA A 125 17.93 12.92 8.75
CA ALA A 125 17.86 12.18 9.99
C ALA A 125 16.67 11.18 9.96
N THR A 126 16.85 10.06 10.66
CA THR A 126 15.85 8.98 10.73
C THR A 126 15.09 8.96 12.05
N VAL A 127 15.51 9.80 13.01
CA VAL A 127 14.92 9.99 14.34
C VAL A 127 14.65 11.47 14.57
N PRO A 128 13.77 11.83 15.51
CA PRO A 128 13.59 13.23 15.96
C PRO A 128 14.89 13.84 16.48
N ASP A 129 15.00 15.19 16.36
CA ASP A 129 16.10 15.98 16.93
C ASP A 129 15.98 16.06 18.45
#